data_e115aca0db0830450221a0747a18d0a2
#
_entry.id   e115aca0db0830450221a0747a18d0a2
#
_cell.length_a   1.000
_cell.length_b   1.000
_cell.length_c   1.000
_cell.angle_alpha   90.00
_cell.angle_beta   90.00
_cell.angle_gamma   90.00
#
_symmetry.space_group_name_H-M   'P 1'
#
loop_
_entity.id
_entity.type
_entity.pdbx_description
1 polymer ?
#
loop_
_entity_poly.entity_id
_entity_poly.type
_entity_poly.pdbx_seq_one_letter_code
_entity_poly.pdbx_strand_id
1 'polypeptide(L)' 'MIIMSADLGKARTGIAVSDPGESFAFPKTVITEYNEERLIKRICECASLYGAE' A
#
# COMPACT_ATOMS: atom_id res chain seq x y z
N MET A 1 -3.07 11.54 10.77
CA MET A 1 -3.61 10.72 9.66
C MET A 1 -2.53 9.82 9.10
N ILE A 2 -2.85 8.59 8.85
CA ILE A 2 -1.91 7.64 8.23
C ILE A 2 -2.28 7.52 6.76
N ILE A 3 -1.32 7.82 5.89
CA ILE A 3 -1.53 7.78 4.45
C ILE A 3 -0.75 6.60 3.88
N MET A 4 -1.43 5.77 3.10
CA MET A 4 -0.81 4.67 2.39
C MET A 4 -0.66 5.06 0.92
N SER A 5 0.50 4.78 0.35
CA SER A 5 0.74 4.98 -1.07
C SER A 5 1.05 3.66 -1.75
N ALA A 6 0.68 3.56 -3.01
CA ALA A 6 0.94 2.38 -3.81
C ALA A 6 1.67 2.80 -5.09
N ASP A 7 2.85 2.23 -5.30
CA ASP A 7 3.64 2.48 -6.50
C ASP A 7 3.41 1.32 -7.46
N LEU A 8 2.60 1.57 -8.48
CA LEU A 8 2.15 0.52 -9.40
C LEU A 8 3.18 0.22 -10.49
N GLY A 9 3.69 -0.99 -10.48
CA GLY A 9 4.52 -1.52 -11.56
C GLY A 9 3.73 -2.53 -12.38
N LYS A 10 4.40 -3.21 -13.31
CA LYS A 10 3.75 -4.20 -14.18
C LYS A 10 3.16 -5.38 -13.42
N ALA A 11 3.93 -5.92 -12.49
CA ALA A 11 3.52 -7.07 -11.70
C ALA A 11 3.76 -6.88 -10.21
N ARG A 12 4.44 -5.81 -9.84
CA ARG A 12 4.81 -5.52 -8.45
C ARG A 12 4.27 -4.15 -8.06
N THR A 13 3.64 -4.10 -6.92
CA THR A 13 3.13 -2.86 -6.34
C THR A 13 3.81 -2.65 -5.00
N GLY A 14 4.59 -1.57 -4.90
CA GLY A 14 5.22 -1.20 -3.64
C GLY A 14 4.23 -0.46 -2.75
N ILE A 15 4.15 -0.88 -1.50
CA ILE A 15 3.27 -0.24 -0.52
C ILE A 15 4.13 0.50 0.50
N ALA A 16 3.84 1.77 0.69
CA ALA A 16 4.47 2.60 1.71
C ALA A 16 3.40 3.24 2.57
N VAL A 17 3.73 3.45 3.84
CA VAL A 17 2.79 4.01 4.81
C VAL A 17 3.47 5.15 5.54
N SER A 18 2.76 6.27 5.69
CA SER A 18 3.29 7.41 6.44
C SER A 18 3.20 7.17 7.94
N ASP A 19 4.00 7.92 8.70
CA ASP A 19 3.82 8.00 10.14
C ASP A 19 2.55 8.82 10.44
N PRO A 20 2.02 8.77 11.68
CA PRO A 20 0.83 9.55 12.02
C PRO A 20 0.98 11.06 11.81
N GLY A 21 2.21 11.57 11.88
CA GLY A 21 2.49 12.98 11.63
C GLY A 21 2.68 13.32 10.17
N GLU A 22 2.63 12.33 9.30
CA GLU A 22 2.79 12.49 7.84
C GLU A 22 4.13 13.08 7.42
N SER A 23 5.16 12.95 8.28
CA SER A 23 6.49 13.48 8.01
C SER A 23 7.34 12.54 7.16
N PHE A 24 7.16 11.24 7.33
CA PHE A 24 7.95 10.22 6.64
C PHE A 24 7.05 9.12 6.09
N ALA A 25 7.47 8.53 4.98
CA ALA A 25 6.84 7.35 4.43
C ALA A 25 7.78 6.17 4.56
N PHE A 26 7.26 5.05 5.05
CA PHE A 26 8.06 3.84 5.25
C PHE A 26 7.59 2.74 4.30
N PRO A 27 8.51 2.12 3.54
CA PRO A 27 8.13 0.97 2.73
C PRO A 27 7.72 -0.20 3.63
N LYS A 28 6.57 -0.80 3.35
CA LYS A 28 6.05 -1.89 4.16
C LYS A 28 6.11 -3.24 3.47
N THR A 29 5.69 -3.29 2.21
CA THR A 29 5.64 -4.57 1.50
C THR A 29 5.60 -4.34 0.00
N VAL A 30 5.79 -5.42 -0.73
CA VAL A 30 5.61 -5.43 -2.19
C VAL A 30 4.59 -6.51 -2.49
N ILE A 31 3.56 -6.16 -3.24
CA ILE A 31 2.54 -7.09 -3.68
C ILE A 31 2.88 -7.51 -5.11
N THR A 32 3.07 -8.81 -5.32
CA THR A 32 3.26 -9.36 -6.65
C THR A 32 1.94 -9.97 -7.10
N GLU A 33 1.28 -9.30 -8.04
CA GLU A 33 -0.02 -9.73 -8.51
C GLU A 33 -0.26 -9.21 -9.93
N TYR A 34 -0.66 -10.11 -10.82
CA TYR A 34 -0.93 -9.78 -12.23
C TYR A 34 -2.39 -9.46 -12.49
N ASN A 35 -3.29 -9.93 -11.64
CA ASN A 35 -4.74 -9.72 -11.79
C ASN A 35 -5.14 -8.43 -11.09
N GLU A 36 -5.71 -7.48 -11.82
CA GLU A 36 -6.10 -6.18 -11.29
C GLU A 36 -7.11 -6.26 -10.15
N GLU A 37 -8.11 -7.13 -10.27
CA GLU A 37 -9.13 -7.26 -9.24
C GLU A 37 -8.52 -7.75 -7.93
N ARG A 38 -7.63 -8.74 -8.02
CA ARG A 38 -6.94 -9.25 -6.85
C ARG A 38 -5.99 -8.22 -6.27
N LEU A 39 -5.33 -7.46 -7.13
CA LEU A 39 -4.43 -6.40 -6.69
C LEU A 39 -5.15 -5.34 -5.88
N ILE A 40 -6.28 -4.87 -6.39
CA ILE A 40 -7.10 -3.87 -5.71
C ILE A 40 -7.55 -4.39 -4.34
N LYS A 41 -7.99 -5.65 -4.30
CA LYS A 41 -8.41 -6.27 -3.05
C LYS A 41 -7.26 -6.33 -2.04
N ARG A 42 -6.07 -6.71 -2.49
CA ARG A 42 -4.90 -6.79 -1.61
C ARG A 42 -4.47 -5.41 -1.12
N ILE A 43 -4.55 -4.40 -1.97
CA ILE A 43 -4.26 -3.02 -1.57
C ILE A 43 -5.24 -2.56 -0.49
N CYS A 44 -6.52 -2.85 -0.65
CA CYS A 44 -7.53 -2.51 0.35
C CYS A 44 -7.28 -3.24 1.67
N GLU A 45 -6.86 -4.50 1.62
CA GLU A 45 -6.51 -5.25 2.82
C GLU A 45 -5.32 -4.62 3.53
N CYS A 46 -4.32 -4.18 2.78
CA CYS A 46 -3.17 -3.49 3.35
C CYS A 46 -3.58 -2.17 4.01
N ALA A 47 -4.45 -1.40 3.38
CA ALA A 47 -4.93 -0.15 3.95
C ALA A 47 -5.60 -0.39 5.30
N SER A 48 -6.42 -1.43 5.39
CA SER A 48 -7.08 -1.80 6.64
C SER A 48 -6.06 -2.27 7.68
N LEU A 49 -5.10 -3.10 7.27
CA LEU A 49 -4.09 -3.65 8.17
C LEU A 49 -3.21 -2.55 8.78
N TYR A 50 -2.80 -1.57 7.99
CA TYR A 50 -1.92 -0.51 8.45
C TYR A 50 -2.66 0.70 9.03
N GLY A 51 -3.99 0.66 9.04
CA GLY A 51 -4.79 1.75 9.59
C GLY A 51 -4.76 3.00 8.75
N ALA A 52 -4.62 2.87 7.44
CA ALA A 52 -4.65 4.02 6.53
C ALA A 52 -6.03 4.66 6.49
N GLU A 53 -6.02 5.97 6.35
CA GLU A 53 -7.23 6.77 6.35
C GLU A 53 -7.51 7.45 5.02
#